data_f625c66852892ed6728b554ecf65903e
#
_entry.id   f625c66852892ed6728b554ecf65903e
#
_cell.length_a   1.000
_cell.length_b   1.000
_cell.length_c   1.000
_cell.angle_alpha   90.00
_cell.angle_beta   90.00
_cell.angle_gamma   90.00
#
_symmetry.space_group_name_H-M   'P 1'
#
loop_
_entity.id
_entity.type
_entity.pdbx_description
1 polymer ?
#
loop_
_entity_poly.entity_id
_entity_poly.type
_entity_poly.pdbx_seq_one_letter_code
_entity_poly.pdbx_strand_id
1 'polypeptide(L)'
;MNDEVEDPRSGQRVVFRRTGGDVLEVDLLVSPGAFVRGHVHPSQEETFTGVAGTFELEVDGDRRTIRPGNSVVIPARTSHGFEPAAEEAHLLVTVRPALELGGYFRAFLSLSRDDRLRIPEQGLPKPLLLFAALMHRYRREIAAPGIPVWLQRPLWWVLALLGRLRGYRVD
;
A
#
# COMPACT_ATOMS: atom_id res chain seq x y z
N MET A 1 -16.16 3.19 17.95
CA MET A 1 -14.94 3.76 17.34
C MET A 1 -14.79 3.12 15.97
N ASN A 2 -14.67 3.91 14.92
CA ASN A 2 -14.38 3.34 13.61
C ASN A 2 -12.98 2.73 13.66
N ASP A 3 -12.82 1.56 13.06
CA ASP A 3 -11.53 0.90 12.92
C ASP A 3 -10.78 1.59 11.76
N GLU A 4 -9.80 2.45 12.10
CA GLU A 4 -9.10 3.27 11.12
C GLU A 4 -7.62 3.48 11.48
N VAL A 5 -6.83 3.81 10.48
CA VAL A 5 -5.46 4.27 10.61
C VAL A 5 -5.24 5.47 9.70
N GLU A 6 -4.58 6.49 10.22
CA GLU A 6 -4.27 7.72 9.51
C GLU A 6 -2.78 8.04 9.60
N ASP A 7 -2.23 8.55 8.51
CA ASP A 7 -0.91 9.13 8.46
C ASP A 7 -0.96 10.51 7.77
N PRO A 8 -0.99 11.60 8.55
CA PRO A 8 -1.01 12.95 7.99
C PRO A 8 0.22 13.30 7.14
N ARG A 9 1.34 12.57 7.29
CA ARG A 9 2.58 12.82 6.53
C ARG A 9 2.49 12.31 5.10
N SER A 10 1.87 11.15 4.91
CA SER A 10 1.60 10.61 3.57
C SER A 10 0.30 11.12 2.98
N GLY A 11 -0.51 11.84 3.77
CA GLY A 11 -1.83 12.32 3.36
C GLY A 11 -2.84 11.19 3.17
N GLN A 12 -2.66 10.07 3.86
CA GLN A 12 -3.51 8.89 3.70
C GLN A 12 -4.27 8.57 4.99
N ARG A 13 -5.55 8.22 4.86
CA ARG A 13 -6.40 7.69 5.92
C ARG A 13 -7.15 6.47 5.38
N VAL A 14 -7.07 5.36 6.10
CA VAL A 14 -7.73 4.10 5.77
C VAL A 14 -8.76 3.78 6.85
N VAL A 15 -10.03 3.68 6.47
CA VAL A 15 -11.13 3.26 7.34
C VAL A 15 -11.54 1.85 6.96
N PHE A 16 -11.44 0.92 7.89
CA PHE A 16 -11.73 -0.49 7.62
C PHE A 16 -13.23 -0.75 7.72
N ARG A 17 -13.86 -1.13 6.60
CA ARG A 17 -15.28 -1.52 6.52
C ARG A 17 -15.47 -3.00 6.79
N ARG A 18 -14.59 -3.82 6.21
CA ARG A 18 -14.62 -5.27 6.33
C ARG A 18 -13.22 -5.84 6.36
N THR A 19 -12.88 -6.57 7.43
CA THR A 19 -11.55 -7.17 7.64
C THR A 19 -11.63 -8.69 7.88
N GLY A 20 -12.77 -9.31 7.63
CA GLY A 20 -13.00 -10.74 7.88
C GLY A 20 -13.35 -11.53 6.63
N GLY A 21 -13.01 -12.82 6.65
CA GLY A 21 -13.20 -13.71 5.51
C GLY A 21 -12.18 -13.47 4.40
N ASP A 22 -12.62 -13.71 3.15
CA ASP A 22 -11.74 -13.61 1.97
C ASP A 22 -11.71 -12.21 1.32
N VAL A 23 -12.30 -11.21 1.99
CA VAL A 23 -12.44 -9.86 1.43
C VAL A 23 -11.98 -8.82 2.44
N LEU A 24 -11.08 -7.93 1.98
CA LEU A 24 -10.80 -6.67 2.64
C LEU A 24 -11.56 -5.56 1.90
N GLU A 25 -12.31 -4.75 2.63
CA GLU A 25 -12.92 -3.52 2.12
C GLU A 25 -12.51 -2.35 3.01
N VAL A 26 -11.99 -1.31 2.39
CA VAL A 26 -11.58 -0.09 3.08
C VAL A 26 -12.02 1.16 2.32
N ASP A 27 -12.35 2.22 3.05
CA ASP A 27 -12.30 3.56 2.49
C ASP A 27 -10.87 4.05 2.53
N LEU A 28 -10.35 4.45 1.39
CA LEU A 28 -9.09 5.14 1.26
C LEU A 28 -9.38 6.62 0.97
N LEU A 29 -9.02 7.47 1.93
CA LEU A 29 -9.07 8.92 1.78
C LEU A 29 -7.64 9.42 1.59
N VAL A 30 -7.45 10.26 0.59
CA VAL A 30 -6.15 10.81 0.25
C VAL A 30 -6.24 12.33 0.13
N SER A 31 -5.26 13.01 0.71
CA SER A 31 -5.11 14.46 0.60
C SER A 31 -4.38 14.84 -0.70
N PRO A 32 -4.51 16.09 -1.17
CA PRO A 32 -3.75 16.57 -2.32
C PRO A 32 -2.24 16.35 -2.15
N GLY A 33 -1.59 15.89 -3.22
CA GLY A 33 -0.16 15.57 -3.21
C GLY A 33 0.22 14.24 -2.58
N ALA A 34 -0.72 13.48 -1.99
CA ALA A 34 -0.44 12.13 -1.53
C ALA A 34 -0.10 11.22 -2.72
N PHE A 35 0.79 10.27 -2.50
CA PHE A 35 1.19 9.30 -3.53
C PHE A 35 1.39 7.92 -2.93
N VAL A 36 1.23 6.89 -3.76
CA VAL A 36 1.67 5.53 -3.47
C VAL A 36 2.56 5.06 -4.61
N ARG A 37 3.79 4.71 -4.28
CA ARG A 37 4.74 4.20 -5.29
C ARG A 37 4.24 2.92 -5.91
N GLY A 38 4.61 2.72 -7.16
CA GLY A 38 4.32 1.48 -7.87
C GLY A 38 4.69 0.25 -7.06
N HIS A 39 3.74 -0.67 -6.96
CA HIS A 39 3.86 -1.95 -6.27
C HIS A 39 3.03 -3.02 -6.97
N VAL A 40 3.14 -4.25 -6.50
CA VAL A 40 2.47 -5.42 -7.06
C VAL A 40 1.87 -6.23 -5.92
N HIS A 41 0.63 -6.68 -6.10
CA HIS A 41 0.04 -7.72 -5.26
C HIS A 41 0.28 -9.10 -5.89
N PRO A 42 1.10 -10.00 -5.29
CA PRO A 42 1.47 -11.27 -5.91
C PRO A 42 0.31 -12.21 -6.22
N SER A 43 -0.77 -12.14 -5.44
CA SER A 43 -1.90 -13.08 -5.52
C SER A 43 -3.27 -12.45 -5.24
N GLN A 44 -3.34 -11.12 -5.12
CA GLN A 44 -4.56 -10.40 -4.79
C GLN A 44 -5.02 -9.58 -5.99
N GLU A 45 -6.31 -9.61 -6.26
CA GLU A 45 -6.98 -8.66 -7.13
C GLU A 45 -7.44 -7.48 -6.28
N GLU A 46 -7.26 -6.27 -6.78
CA GLU A 46 -7.66 -5.04 -6.11
C GLU A 46 -8.60 -4.25 -7.01
N THR A 47 -9.69 -3.76 -6.46
CA THR A 47 -10.66 -2.91 -7.16
C THR A 47 -10.72 -1.55 -6.49
N PHE A 48 -10.47 -0.50 -7.26
CA PHE A 48 -10.66 0.89 -6.85
C PHE A 48 -11.98 1.42 -7.40
N THR A 49 -12.86 1.88 -6.54
CA THR A 49 -14.13 2.54 -6.93
C THR A 49 -14.12 3.96 -6.42
N GLY A 50 -14.27 4.93 -7.32
CA GLY A 50 -14.37 6.35 -6.98
C GLY A 50 -15.65 6.66 -6.22
N VAL A 51 -15.52 7.32 -5.07
CA VAL A 51 -16.63 7.81 -4.23
C VAL A 51 -16.74 9.31 -4.32
N ALA A 52 -15.62 10.04 -4.20
CA ALA A 52 -15.55 11.49 -4.33
C ALA A 52 -14.18 11.92 -4.85
N GLY A 53 -14.11 13.08 -5.47
CA GLY A 53 -12.89 13.61 -6.07
C GLY A 53 -12.47 12.86 -7.35
N THR A 54 -11.34 13.30 -7.92
CA THR A 54 -10.73 12.68 -9.10
C THR A 54 -9.40 12.06 -8.70
N PHE A 55 -9.14 10.87 -9.20
CA PHE A 55 -8.00 10.06 -8.79
C PHE A 55 -7.23 9.53 -10.00
N GLU A 56 -5.93 9.78 -10.03
CA GLU A 56 -5.04 9.30 -11.10
C GLU A 56 -4.32 8.03 -10.64
N LEU A 57 -4.63 6.92 -11.31
CA LEU A 57 -4.01 5.62 -11.08
C LEU A 57 -3.06 5.30 -12.23
N GLU A 58 -1.83 4.89 -11.91
CA GLU A 58 -0.89 4.31 -12.86
C GLU A 58 -1.00 2.77 -12.81
N VAL A 59 -1.19 2.13 -13.95
CA VAL A 59 -1.32 0.67 -14.08
C VAL A 59 -0.43 0.22 -15.22
N ASP A 60 0.65 -0.53 -14.91
CA ASP A 60 1.66 -0.99 -15.88
C ASP A 60 2.23 0.14 -16.76
N GLY A 61 2.33 1.36 -16.22
CA GLY A 61 2.81 2.56 -16.92
C GLY A 61 1.72 3.38 -17.61
N ASP A 62 0.50 2.88 -17.70
CA ASP A 62 -0.63 3.60 -18.26
C ASP A 62 -1.36 4.40 -17.17
N ARG A 63 -1.67 5.67 -17.44
CA ARG A 63 -2.49 6.50 -16.55
C ARG A 63 -3.98 6.26 -16.78
N ARG A 64 -4.70 6.10 -15.68
CA ARG A 64 -6.15 5.91 -15.66
C ARG A 64 -6.78 6.86 -14.65
N THR A 65 -7.76 7.62 -15.09
CA THR A 65 -8.52 8.53 -14.22
C THR A 65 -9.75 7.83 -13.67
N ILE A 66 -9.89 7.80 -12.35
CA ILE A 66 -11.08 7.30 -11.64
C ILE A 66 -11.88 8.52 -11.16
N ARG A 67 -13.16 8.56 -11.53
CA ARG A 67 -14.15 9.54 -11.08
C ARG A 67 -15.23 8.88 -10.24
N PRO A 68 -16.03 9.63 -9.47
CA PRO A 68 -17.15 9.06 -8.71
C PRO A 68 -18.05 8.18 -9.58
N GLY A 69 -18.33 6.98 -9.10
CA GLY A 69 -19.10 5.95 -9.80
C GLY A 69 -18.31 5.06 -10.77
N ASN A 70 -17.05 5.38 -11.07
CA ASN A 70 -16.21 4.53 -11.92
C ASN A 70 -15.39 3.57 -11.07
N SER A 71 -15.12 2.38 -11.62
CA SER A 71 -14.24 1.39 -10.98
C SER A 71 -13.16 0.92 -11.94
N VAL A 72 -11.99 0.62 -11.37
CA VAL A 72 -10.87 -0.02 -12.07
C VAL A 72 -10.46 -1.26 -11.29
N VAL A 73 -10.40 -2.39 -11.98
CA VAL A 73 -9.92 -3.67 -11.43
C VAL A 73 -8.47 -3.86 -11.80
N ILE A 74 -7.65 -4.16 -10.81
CA ILE A 74 -6.22 -4.45 -10.94
C ILE A 74 -6.03 -5.94 -10.67
N PRO A 75 -5.73 -6.74 -11.68
CA PRO A 75 -5.44 -8.16 -11.49
C PRO A 75 -4.18 -8.39 -10.66
N ALA A 76 -4.09 -9.56 -10.04
CA ALA A 76 -2.86 -9.97 -9.38
C ALA A 76 -1.65 -9.85 -10.32
N ARG A 77 -0.50 -9.45 -9.76
CA ARG A 77 0.79 -9.28 -10.46
C ARG A 77 0.87 -8.08 -11.42
N THR A 78 -0.13 -7.22 -11.44
CA THR A 78 -0.12 -5.97 -12.20
C THR A 78 0.53 -4.87 -11.36
N SER A 79 1.51 -4.16 -11.92
CA SER A 79 2.14 -3.01 -11.26
C SER A 79 1.17 -1.84 -11.24
N HIS A 80 0.97 -1.25 -10.07
CA HIS A 80 0.14 -0.05 -9.94
C HIS A 80 0.59 0.84 -8.79
N GLY A 81 0.23 2.10 -8.89
CA GLY A 81 0.48 3.13 -7.90
C GLY A 81 -0.45 4.32 -8.18
N PHE A 82 -0.39 5.36 -7.36
CA PHE A 82 -1.26 6.51 -7.58
C PHE A 82 -0.72 7.83 -7.09
N GLU A 83 -1.20 8.87 -7.77
CA GLU A 83 -1.15 10.26 -7.34
C GLU A 83 -2.59 10.80 -7.38
N PRO A 84 -3.14 11.37 -6.29
CA PRO A 84 -4.45 12.01 -6.36
C PRO A 84 -4.36 13.29 -7.21
N ALA A 85 -5.50 13.69 -7.78
CA ALA A 85 -5.63 15.01 -8.36
C ALA A 85 -5.42 16.14 -7.31
N ALA A 86 -5.52 17.40 -7.71
CA ALA A 86 -5.23 18.55 -6.83
C ALA A 86 -6.16 18.70 -5.63
N GLU A 87 -7.23 17.93 -5.56
CA GLU A 87 -8.23 17.92 -4.49
C GLU A 87 -8.21 16.59 -3.71
N GLU A 88 -8.87 16.57 -2.55
CA GLU A 88 -9.07 15.35 -1.79
C GLU A 88 -9.84 14.31 -2.62
N ALA A 89 -9.44 13.04 -2.51
CA ALA A 89 -10.14 11.95 -3.15
C ALA A 89 -10.52 10.87 -2.13
N HIS A 90 -11.67 10.24 -2.37
CA HIS A 90 -12.21 9.13 -1.59
C HIS A 90 -12.49 7.96 -2.50
N LEU A 91 -11.90 6.81 -2.18
CA LEU A 91 -12.05 5.56 -2.91
C LEU A 91 -12.55 4.48 -1.96
N LEU A 92 -13.45 3.65 -2.46
CA LEU A 92 -13.70 2.33 -1.88
C LEU A 92 -12.72 1.35 -2.53
N VAL A 93 -11.89 0.72 -1.72
CA VAL A 93 -10.91 -0.28 -2.15
C VAL A 93 -11.36 -1.65 -1.67
N THR A 94 -11.50 -2.59 -2.61
CA THR A 94 -11.86 -3.99 -2.33
C THR A 94 -10.73 -4.90 -2.79
N VAL A 95 -10.26 -5.78 -1.91
CA VAL A 95 -9.14 -6.70 -2.21
C VAL A 95 -9.56 -8.16 -1.96
N ARG A 96 -9.20 -9.04 -2.90
CA ARG A 96 -9.47 -10.48 -2.86
C ARG A 96 -8.27 -11.30 -3.37
N PRO A 97 -7.85 -12.34 -2.64
CA PRO A 97 -8.15 -12.64 -1.24
C PRO A 97 -7.60 -11.55 -0.29
N ALA A 98 -8.25 -11.33 0.85
CA ALA A 98 -7.82 -10.29 1.81
C ALA A 98 -6.40 -10.53 2.34
N LEU A 99 -6.03 -11.77 2.61
CA LEU A 99 -4.80 -12.15 3.29
C LEU A 99 -4.57 -11.26 4.55
N GLU A 100 -3.34 -10.75 4.72
CA GLU A 100 -3.01 -9.84 5.83
C GLU A 100 -2.80 -8.37 5.36
N LEU A 101 -3.37 -7.98 4.21
CA LEU A 101 -3.18 -6.63 3.67
C LEU A 101 -3.69 -5.53 4.60
N GLY A 102 -4.77 -5.77 5.35
CA GLY A 102 -5.23 -4.85 6.38
C GLY A 102 -4.19 -4.62 7.48
N GLY A 103 -3.46 -5.67 7.86
CA GLY A 103 -2.31 -5.57 8.77
C GLY A 103 -1.16 -4.76 8.20
N TYR A 104 -0.89 -4.94 6.89
CA TYR A 104 0.09 -4.12 6.18
C TYR A 104 -0.25 -2.62 6.23
N PHE A 105 -1.49 -2.24 5.91
CA PHE A 105 -1.92 -0.83 5.98
C PHE A 105 -1.70 -0.24 7.37
N ARG A 106 -2.09 -0.96 8.43
CA ARG A 106 -1.89 -0.51 9.81
C ARG A 106 -0.41 -0.34 10.15
N ALA A 107 0.40 -1.34 9.84
CA ALA A 107 1.83 -1.30 10.13
C ALA A 107 2.54 -0.19 9.34
N PHE A 108 2.29 -0.10 8.04
CA PHE A 108 2.92 0.89 7.16
C PHE A 108 2.58 2.32 7.57
N LEU A 109 1.27 2.65 7.69
CA LEU A 109 0.82 4.01 8.01
C LEU A 109 1.22 4.41 9.44
N SER A 110 1.20 3.48 10.42
CA SER A 110 1.69 3.77 11.77
C SER A 110 3.19 4.04 11.79
N LEU A 111 4.00 3.25 11.08
CA LEU A 111 5.44 3.48 10.99
C LEU A 111 5.78 4.82 10.31
N SER A 112 5.02 5.21 9.31
CA SER A 112 5.17 6.49 8.62
C SER A 112 4.73 7.66 9.53
N ARG A 113 3.55 7.59 10.12
CA ARG A 113 3.04 8.59 11.08
C ARG A 113 4.01 8.85 12.23
N ASP A 114 4.58 7.80 12.78
CA ASP A 114 5.49 7.87 13.93
C ASP A 114 6.93 8.25 13.51
N ASP A 115 7.14 8.66 12.25
CA ASP A 115 8.44 9.03 11.65
C ASP A 115 9.51 7.92 11.70
N ARG A 116 9.08 6.69 11.83
CA ARG A 116 9.97 5.53 11.86
C ARG A 116 10.33 5.02 10.48
N LEU A 117 9.47 5.24 9.48
CA LEU A 117 9.65 4.83 8.09
C LEU A 117 9.25 5.98 7.15
N ARG A 118 10.11 6.31 6.21
CA ARG A 118 9.84 7.30 5.16
C ARG A 118 10.03 6.66 3.79
N ILE A 119 9.03 6.83 2.93
CA ILE A 119 9.09 6.44 1.52
C ILE A 119 9.20 7.72 0.70
N PRO A 120 10.38 8.05 0.17
CA PRO A 120 10.53 9.21 -0.70
C PRO A 120 9.92 8.93 -2.09
N GLU A 121 9.54 9.95 -2.83
CA GLU A 121 9.10 9.80 -4.23
C GLU A 121 10.17 9.11 -5.08
N GLN A 122 11.42 9.45 -4.84
CA GLN A 122 12.57 8.84 -5.52
C GLN A 122 13.61 8.32 -4.52
N GLY A 123 14.29 7.24 -4.90
CA GLY A 123 15.33 6.64 -4.08
C GLY A 123 14.82 5.54 -3.14
N LEU A 124 15.62 5.18 -2.15
CA LEU A 124 15.34 4.05 -1.25
C LEU A 124 14.57 4.50 0.00
N PRO A 125 13.66 3.65 0.52
CA PRO A 125 13.03 3.86 1.82
C PRO A 125 14.05 4.00 2.95
N LYS A 126 13.70 4.79 3.97
CA LYS A 126 14.59 5.05 5.13
C LYS A 126 13.85 4.83 6.44
N PRO A 127 14.40 4.03 7.37
CA PRO A 127 15.59 3.18 7.19
C PRO A 127 15.29 1.93 6.35
N LEU A 128 16.18 1.59 5.42
CA LEU A 128 16.01 0.46 4.50
C LEU A 128 15.77 -0.88 5.22
N LEU A 129 16.44 -1.11 6.36
CA LEU A 129 16.29 -2.38 7.10
C LEU A 129 14.92 -2.53 7.75
N LEU A 130 14.29 -1.44 8.19
CA LEU A 130 12.91 -1.46 8.70
C LEU A 130 11.92 -1.72 7.56
N PHE A 131 12.13 -1.06 6.42
CA PHE A 131 11.33 -1.32 5.21
C PHE A 131 11.46 -2.79 4.78
N ALA A 132 12.67 -3.34 4.78
CA ALA A 132 12.89 -4.75 4.46
C ALA A 132 12.19 -5.71 5.44
N ALA A 133 12.14 -5.36 6.73
CA ALA A 133 11.39 -6.12 7.72
C ALA A 133 9.88 -6.10 7.43
N LEU A 134 9.33 -4.94 7.03
CA LEU A 134 7.94 -4.79 6.60
C LEU A 134 7.65 -5.62 5.35
N MET A 135 8.48 -5.50 4.30
CA MET A 135 8.34 -6.26 3.05
C MET A 135 8.48 -7.77 3.27
N HIS A 136 9.34 -8.21 4.19
CA HIS A 136 9.47 -9.61 4.54
C HIS A 136 8.23 -10.12 5.30
N ARG A 137 7.70 -9.35 6.24
CA ARG A 137 6.49 -9.69 7.02
C ARG A 137 5.29 -9.86 6.10
N TYR A 138 5.10 -8.92 5.18
CA TYR A 138 3.96 -8.87 4.25
C TYR A 138 4.31 -9.28 2.81
N ARG A 139 5.23 -10.23 2.64
CA ARG A 139 5.73 -10.69 1.32
C ARG A 139 4.72 -11.44 0.46
N ARG A 140 3.56 -11.78 1.01
CA ARG A 140 2.45 -12.41 0.28
C ARG A 140 1.48 -11.37 -0.26
N GLU A 141 1.45 -10.21 0.37
CA GLU A 141 0.52 -9.12 0.13
C GLU A 141 1.11 -8.10 -0.84
N ILE A 142 2.41 -7.81 -0.75
CA ILE A 142 3.03 -6.73 -1.52
C ILE A 142 4.44 -7.11 -1.98
N ALA A 143 4.80 -6.63 -3.18
CA ALA A 143 6.12 -6.78 -3.77
C ALA A 143 6.51 -5.53 -4.57
N ALA A 144 7.82 -5.30 -4.75
CA ALA A 144 8.31 -4.23 -5.62
C ALA A 144 8.08 -4.59 -7.10
N PRO A 145 7.74 -3.63 -7.97
CA PRO A 145 7.60 -3.88 -9.39
C PRO A 145 8.95 -4.13 -10.07
N GLY A 146 8.94 -4.76 -11.22
CA GLY A 146 10.13 -4.96 -12.07
C GLY A 146 11.13 -6.02 -11.58
N ILE A 147 10.99 -6.55 -10.37
CA ILE A 147 11.85 -7.60 -9.82
C ILE A 147 11.01 -8.86 -9.59
N PRO A 148 11.40 -10.04 -10.09
CA PRO A 148 10.66 -11.27 -9.84
C PRO A 148 10.48 -11.55 -8.34
N VAL A 149 9.26 -11.92 -7.93
CA VAL A 149 8.91 -12.13 -6.51
C VAL A 149 9.80 -13.19 -5.85
N TRP A 150 10.19 -14.25 -6.58
CA TRP A 150 11.06 -15.29 -6.07
C TRP A 150 12.47 -14.78 -5.72
N LEU A 151 12.97 -13.73 -6.40
CA LEU A 151 14.25 -13.10 -6.13
C LEU A 151 14.15 -12.11 -4.96
N GLN A 152 13.01 -11.43 -4.81
CA GLN A 152 12.79 -10.48 -3.72
C GLN A 152 12.73 -11.17 -2.35
N ARG A 153 12.13 -12.37 -2.27
CA ARG A 153 11.92 -13.07 -0.99
C ARG A 153 13.21 -13.33 -0.19
N PRO A 154 14.28 -13.91 -0.77
CA PRO A 154 15.54 -14.09 -0.04
C PRO A 154 16.21 -12.76 0.29
N LEU A 155 16.14 -11.77 -0.59
CA LEU A 155 16.70 -10.44 -0.32
C LEU A 155 16.05 -9.80 0.91
N TRP A 156 14.72 -9.75 0.96
CA TRP A 156 14.00 -9.18 2.10
C TRP A 156 14.24 -9.98 3.38
N TRP A 157 14.37 -11.30 3.29
CA TRP A 157 14.69 -12.14 4.44
C TRP A 157 16.06 -11.79 5.04
N VAL A 158 17.13 -11.70 4.22
CA VAL A 158 18.47 -11.33 4.68
C VAL A 158 18.49 -9.95 5.31
N LEU A 159 17.90 -8.95 4.62
CA LEU A 159 17.86 -7.58 5.14
C LEU A 159 17.01 -7.46 6.41
N ALA A 160 15.91 -8.20 6.51
CA ALA A 160 15.09 -8.25 7.72
C ALA A 160 15.84 -8.89 8.90
N LEU A 161 16.64 -9.93 8.66
CA LEU A 161 17.50 -10.52 9.69
C LEU A 161 18.53 -9.52 10.22
N LEU A 162 19.21 -8.81 9.32
CA LEU A 162 20.12 -7.72 9.69
C LEU A 162 19.40 -6.59 10.44
N GLY A 163 18.16 -6.30 10.05
CA GLY A 163 17.28 -5.36 10.73
C GLY A 163 16.99 -5.76 12.18
N ARG A 164 16.66 -7.03 12.39
CA ARG A 164 16.43 -7.57 13.75
C ARG A 164 17.65 -7.44 14.66
N LEU A 165 18.84 -7.70 14.14
CA LEU A 165 20.10 -7.53 14.90
C LEU A 165 20.35 -6.07 15.29
N ARG A 166 19.75 -5.10 14.58
CA ARG A 166 19.80 -3.66 14.87
C ARG A 166 18.55 -3.14 15.62
N GLY A 167 17.69 -4.04 16.09
CA GLY A 167 16.51 -3.68 16.88
C GLY A 167 15.27 -3.28 16.05
N TYR A 168 15.31 -3.36 14.73
CA TYR A 168 14.12 -3.10 13.90
C TYR A 168 13.15 -4.28 13.95
N ARG A 169 11.91 -4.00 14.37
CA ARG A 169 10.81 -4.97 14.41
C ARG A 169 9.56 -4.34 13.79
N VAL A 170 8.78 -5.18 13.13
CA VAL A 170 7.43 -4.90 12.64
C VAL A 170 6.52 -5.88 13.37
N ASP A 171 5.68 -5.32 14.23
CA ASP A 171 4.72 -6.07 15.05
C ASP A 171 3.48 -6.38 14.24
#